data_633f1c50ff103e3dfa2c667cea15dc42
#
_entry.id   633f1c50ff103e3dfa2c667cea15dc42
#
_cell.length_a   1.000
_cell.length_b   1.000
_cell.length_c   1.000
_cell.angle_alpha   90.00
_cell.angle_beta   90.00
_cell.angle_gamma   90.00
#
_symmetry.space_group_name_H-M   'P 1'
#
loop_
_entity.id
_entity.type
_entity.pdbx_description
1 polymer ?
#
loop_
_entity_poly.entity_id
_entity_poly.type
_entity_poly.pdbx_seq_one_letter_code
_entity_poly.pdbx_strand_id
1 'polypeptide(L)'
;MNSTALLDAPATASNGHHAVKTPSRLLGLKCKECGAKYEIAPKHVCELCFGPLEVAYDYDEIARLTSRERITRGPYSMWRYQDFLPVEGEPQVNLEAGFTPLLKCDNLARLLGLRELYIKNDTANPTWSFKDRVVSTALSRAKEFGFTTAACASTGNLANSVAAHAARAGMDCYVFIPSDLEIGKVLNSLVYNPKVVAVEGNYDQVNRLCAEIADRVNRNADGVHENRWAFVNVNLRPFYSEGSKTLAYEVAEQLGWKAPDHVVAPIASGSMLTKIYKGFGEWMDLGLIDRKVVKMSGAQADGCSPVAQAFREKQDFVAPVRPNTIAKSLAIGNPADGIYAKDIAEKTGGAIDSVSDEEIIEGIKLLAQTEGVFTETAGGVTIATLKKLVEAGKIGKDETTVAYITGIGLKTQEAIADHVGKPMQIRPNLASFEEAWGRKF
;
A
#
# COMPACT_ATOMS: atom_id res chain seq x y z
N MET A 1 65.56 -10.54 -53.70
CA MET A 1 64.57 -10.92 -54.72
C MET A 1 63.26 -11.19 -53.98
N ASN A 2 62.19 -10.60 -54.45
CA ASN A 2 60.78 -10.67 -54.10
C ASN A 2 60.27 -9.80 -52.97
N SER A 3 59.87 -8.65 -53.43
CA SER A 3 58.86 -7.76 -52.90
C SER A 3 57.49 -8.46 -52.81
N THR A 4 56.72 -8.28 -51.70
CA THR A 4 55.33 -8.53 -51.68
C THR A 4 54.61 -7.31 -51.06
N ALA A 5 53.75 -6.71 -51.86
CA ALA A 5 52.98 -5.51 -51.57
C ALA A 5 51.93 -5.77 -50.48
N LEU A 6 51.81 -4.84 -49.54
CA LEU A 6 50.69 -4.72 -48.63
C LEU A 6 49.51 -4.08 -49.39
N LEU A 7 48.39 -4.82 -49.47
CA LEU A 7 47.10 -4.32 -49.93
C LEU A 7 46.39 -3.61 -48.80
N ASP A 8 46.13 -2.32 -48.99
CA ASP A 8 45.25 -1.50 -48.11
C ASP A 8 43.84 -2.04 -48.13
N ALA A 9 43.30 -2.37 -46.94
CA ALA A 9 41.88 -2.64 -46.74
C ALA A 9 41.12 -1.33 -46.50
N PRO A 10 39.94 -1.14 -47.11
CA PRO A 10 39.15 0.10 -46.93
C PRO A 10 38.56 0.17 -45.53
N ALA A 11 38.63 1.38 -44.93
CA ALA A 11 38.01 1.73 -43.66
C ALA A 11 36.51 1.50 -43.74
N THR A 12 35.96 0.59 -42.93
CA THR A 12 34.54 0.42 -42.73
C THR A 12 33.99 1.60 -41.95
N ALA A 13 33.17 2.40 -42.58
CA ALA A 13 32.39 3.45 -41.94
C ALA A 13 31.48 2.81 -40.86
N SER A 14 31.69 3.18 -39.61
CA SER A 14 30.78 2.85 -38.50
C SER A 14 29.44 3.58 -38.71
N ASN A 15 28.45 2.86 -39.22
CA ASN A 15 27.06 3.32 -39.18
C ASN A 15 26.65 3.41 -37.72
N GLY A 16 26.60 4.62 -37.17
CA GLY A 16 25.96 4.92 -35.89
C GLY A 16 24.48 4.60 -36.00
N HIS A 17 24.09 3.42 -35.59
CA HIS A 17 22.70 3.14 -35.29
C HIS A 17 22.31 4.00 -34.09
N HIS A 18 21.72 5.17 -34.34
CA HIS A 18 20.86 5.80 -33.34
C HIS A 18 19.73 4.82 -33.05
N ALA A 19 19.87 4.04 -31.98
CA ALA A 19 18.76 3.30 -31.43
C ALA A 19 17.65 4.32 -31.13
N VAL A 20 16.57 4.28 -31.89
CA VAL A 20 15.35 5.04 -31.59
C VAL A 20 14.92 4.57 -30.21
N LYS A 21 15.16 5.40 -29.18
CA LYS A 21 14.66 5.12 -27.82
C LYS A 21 13.14 4.99 -27.95
N THR A 22 12.63 3.82 -27.68
CA THR A 22 11.18 3.63 -27.53
C THR A 22 10.70 4.65 -26.49
N PRO A 23 9.63 5.42 -26.77
CA PRO A 23 9.11 6.38 -25.80
C PRO A 23 8.83 5.67 -24.46
N SER A 24 9.44 6.15 -23.38
CA SER A 24 9.22 5.61 -22.05
C SER A 24 8.10 6.39 -21.36
N ARG A 25 7.19 5.69 -20.71
CA ARG A 25 6.15 6.30 -19.84
C ARG A 25 6.73 6.94 -18.59
N LEU A 26 8.01 6.66 -18.26
CA LEU A 26 8.69 7.14 -17.06
C LEU A 26 9.70 8.24 -17.43
N LEU A 27 9.49 9.44 -16.89
CA LEU A 27 10.36 10.59 -17.10
C LEU A 27 11.52 10.63 -16.09
N GLY A 28 11.41 9.93 -14.95
CA GLY A 28 12.41 9.99 -13.89
C GLY A 28 11.79 10.00 -12.50
N LEU A 29 12.55 10.54 -11.54
CA LEU A 29 12.07 10.88 -10.21
C LEU A 29 12.00 12.39 -10.05
N LYS A 30 11.05 12.87 -9.24
CA LYS A 30 10.87 14.29 -8.94
C LYS A 30 10.73 14.48 -7.43
N CYS A 31 11.41 15.48 -6.89
CA CYS A 31 11.22 15.89 -5.50
C CYS A 31 9.85 16.54 -5.31
N LYS A 32 9.11 16.11 -4.29
CA LYS A 32 7.80 16.68 -3.95
C LYS A 32 7.91 18.12 -3.42
N GLU A 33 9.02 18.46 -2.76
CA GLU A 33 9.24 19.77 -2.15
C GLU A 33 9.81 20.80 -3.15
N CYS A 34 11.03 20.57 -3.62
CA CYS A 34 11.75 21.56 -4.45
C CYS A 34 11.60 21.36 -5.96
N GLY A 35 10.95 20.27 -6.40
CA GLY A 35 10.76 19.99 -7.81
C GLY A 35 12.00 19.46 -8.57
N ALA A 36 13.14 19.26 -7.90
CA ALA A 36 14.36 18.73 -8.51
C ALA A 36 14.09 17.38 -9.19
N LYS A 37 14.66 17.19 -10.39
CA LYS A 37 14.46 16.00 -11.22
C LYS A 37 15.69 15.10 -11.19
N TYR A 38 15.46 13.81 -11.21
CA TYR A 38 16.51 12.77 -11.20
C TYR A 38 16.15 11.69 -12.23
N GLU A 39 17.17 11.02 -12.73
CA GLU A 39 16.99 9.81 -13.53
C GLU A 39 16.35 8.70 -12.69
N ILE A 40 15.78 7.69 -13.36
CA ILE A 40 15.24 6.50 -12.71
C ILE A 40 16.36 5.72 -12.04
N ALA A 41 16.37 5.71 -10.71
CA ALA A 41 17.36 5.07 -9.87
C ALA A 41 16.74 4.63 -8.52
N PRO A 42 17.33 3.69 -7.79
CA PRO A 42 16.90 3.29 -6.45
C PRO A 42 17.24 4.37 -5.40
N LYS A 43 16.64 5.53 -5.55
CA LYS A 43 16.81 6.74 -4.74
C LYS A 43 15.46 7.15 -4.17
N HIS A 44 15.43 7.57 -2.89
CA HIS A 44 14.18 7.91 -2.21
C HIS A 44 14.15 9.33 -1.62
N VAL A 45 15.32 9.98 -1.52
CA VAL A 45 15.48 11.31 -0.92
C VAL A 45 16.16 12.24 -1.91
N CYS A 46 15.70 13.49 -1.94
CA CYS A 46 16.30 14.56 -2.73
C CYS A 46 17.67 14.96 -2.17
N GLU A 47 18.67 15.11 -3.02
CA GLU A 47 20.02 15.51 -2.62
C GLU A 47 20.12 17.00 -2.26
N LEU A 48 19.14 17.82 -2.70
CA LEU A 48 19.15 19.28 -2.48
C LEU A 48 18.42 19.70 -1.21
N CYS A 49 17.24 19.12 -0.93
CA CYS A 49 16.39 19.56 0.18
C CYS A 49 15.97 18.42 1.12
N PHE A 50 16.45 17.19 0.89
CA PHE A 50 16.10 15.99 1.63
C PHE A 50 14.61 15.62 1.59
N GLY A 51 13.81 16.28 0.75
CA GLY A 51 12.41 15.96 0.52
C GLY A 51 12.21 14.61 -0.14
N PRO A 52 11.01 13.99 0.00
CA PRO A 52 10.72 12.70 -0.59
C PRO A 52 10.65 12.80 -2.12
N LEU A 53 11.16 11.76 -2.79
CA LEU A 53 11.05 11.61 -4.23
C LEU A 53 9.78 10.83 -4.60
N GLU A 54 9.22 11.15 -5.75
CA GLU A 54 8.16 10.37 -6.39
C GLU A 54 8.43 10.14 -7.87
N VAL A 55 7.77 9.15 -8.45
CA VAL A 55 7.91 8.81 -9.88
C VAL A 55 7.20 9.88 -10.72
N ALA A 56 7.91 10.38 -11.73
CA ALA A 56 7.39 11.29 -12.74
C ALA A 56 7.03 10.51 -14.01
N TYR A 57 5.84 10.75 -14.54
CA TYR A 57 5.29 10.06 -15.70
C TYR A 57 5.12 11.00 -16.89
N ASP A 58 5.24 10.44 -18.09
CA ASP A 58 4.79 11.06 -19.35
C ASP A 58 3.31 10.72 -19.55
N TYR A 59 2.44 11.61 -19.11
CA TYR A 59 1.00 11.41 -19.23
C TYR A 59 0.49 11.54 -20.67
N ASP A 60 1.20 12.24 -21.55
CA ASP A 60 0.86 12.29 -22.98
C ASP A 60 1.13 10.93 -23.63
N GLU A 61 2.22 10.27 -23.26
CA GLU A 61 2.50 8.91 -23.72
C GLU A 61 1.50 7.90 -23.12
N ILE A 62 1.19 8.00 -21.84
CA ILE A 62 0.16 7.16 -21.20
C ILE A 62 -1.19 7.33 -21.89
N ALA A 63 -1.60 8.55 -22.22
CA ALA A 63 -2.85 8.83 -22.93
C ALA A 63 -2.92 8.16 -24.32
N ARG A 64 -1.78 8.05 -25.01
CA ARG A 64 -1.69 7.35 -26.32
C ARG A 64 -1.79 5.83 -26.17
N LEU A 65 -1.30 5.28 -25.08
CA LEU A 65 -1.21 3.84 -24.84
C LEU A 65 -2.47 3.25 -24.23
N THR A 66 -3.25 4.03 -23.46
CA THR A 66 -4.32 3.51 -22.62
C THR A 66 -5.72 3.94 -23.09
N SER A 67 -6.72 3.10 -22.84
CA SER A 67 -8.14 3.40 -22.98
C SER A 67 -8.94 2.52 -22.01
N ARG A 68 -10.22 2.86 -21.79
CA ARG A 68 -11.12 2.01 -20.98
C ARG A 68 -11.18 0.58 -21.51
N GLU A 69 -11.26 0.40 -22.83
CA GLU A 69 -11.32 -0.91 -23.49
C GLU A 69 -10.04 -1.70 -23.28
N ARG A 70 -8.87 -1.06 -23.38
CA ARG A 70 -7.58 -1.69 -23.13
C ARG A 70 -7.47 -2.14 -21.67
N ILE A 71 -7.82 -1.28 -20.73
CA ILE A 71 -7.83 -1.60 -19.29
C ILE A 71 -8.78 -2.78 -19.04
N THR A 72 -10.00 -2.74 -19.55
CA THR A 72 -11.02 -3.78 -19.34
C THR A 72 -10.57 -5.17 -19.84
N ARG A 73 -9.74 -5.23 -20.89
CA ARG A 73 -9.17 -6.46 -21.43
C ARG A 73 -7.93 -6.95 -20.68
N GLY A 74 -7.40 -6.16 -19.74
CA GLY A 74 -6.23 -6.52 -18.93
C GLY A 74 -6.50 -7.67 -17.95
N PRO A 75 -5.46 -8.16 -17.26
CA PRO A 75 -5.58 -9.26 -16.29
C PRO A 75 -6.47 -8.87 -15.10
N TYR A 76 -6.99 -9.88 -14.38
CA TYR A 76 -7.72 -9.67 -13.12
C TYR A 76 -6.76 -9.48 -11.93
N SER A 77 -5.84 -8.52 -12.05
CA SER A 77 -4.88 -8.15 -11.03
C SER A 77 -4.55 -6.64 -11.13
N MET A 78 -3.73 -6.11 -10.24
CA MET A 78 -3.27 -4.73 -10.29
C MET A 78 -2.51 -4.38 -11.57
N TRP A 79 -1.95 -5.37 -12.26
CA TRP A 79 -1.20 -5.21 -13.51
C TRP A 79 -2.08 -4.88 -14.72
N ARG A 80 -3.41 -4.94 -14.55
CA ARG A 80 -4.40 -4.37 -15.44
C ARG A 80 -4.15 -2.87 -15.70
N TYR A 81 -3.54 -2.19 -14.73
CA TYR A 81 -3.23 -0.76 -14.74
C TYR A 81 -1.73 -0.49 -14.92
N GLN A 82 -1.01 -1.40 -15.55
CA GLN A 82 0.45 -1.33 -15.68
C GLN A 82 0.92 -0.03 -16.34
N ASP A 83 0.15 0.53 -17.27
CA ASP A 83 0.50 1.79 -17.95
C ASP A 83 0.69 2.97 -16.97
N PHE A 84 0.13 2.87 -15.76
CA PHE A 84 0.22 3.85 -14.68
C PHE A 84 1.22 3.47 -13.57
N LEU A 85 1.92 2.34 -13.73
CA LEU A 85 2.85 1.83 -12.73
C LEU A 85 4.30 1.96 -13.18
N PRO A 86 5.27 2.09 -12.26
CA PRO A 86 6.67 2.35 -12.60
C PRO A 86 7.44 1.08 -12.95
N VAL A 87 6.84 0.21 -13.77
CA VAL A 87 7.41 -1.03 -14.29
C VAL A 87 7.26 -1.02 -15.80
N GLU A 88 8.36 -1.08 -16.55
CA GLU A 88 8.36 -0.90 -18.01
C GLU A 88 8.16 -2.21 -18.77
N GLY A 89 8.75 -3.29 -18.31
CA GLY A 89 8.61 -4.63 -18.88
C GLY A 89 7.45 -5.43 -18.27
N GLU A 90 7.38 -6.71 -18.62
CA GLU A 90 6.47 -7.66 -17.95
C GLU A 90 6.75 -7.70 -16.45
N PRO A 91 5.70 -7.67 -15.61
CA PRO A 91 5.88 -7.70 -14.15
C PRO A 91 6.50 -9.03 -13.70
N GLN A 92 7.78 -8.99 -13.33
CA GLN A 92 8.54 -10.19 -12.97
C GLN A 92 8.19 -10.76 -11.59
N VAL A 93 7.52 -9.95 -10.74
CA VAL A 93 7.13 -10.33 -9.39
C VAL A 93 5.63 -10.18 -9.25
N ASN A 94 4.91 -11.24 -9.61
CA ASN A 94 3.45 -11.25 -9.64
C ASN A 94 2.88 -12.47 -8.90
N LEU A 95 2.04 -12.21 -7.90
CA LEU A 95 1.18 -13.17 -7.20
C LEU A 95 -0.30 -12.90 -7.47
N GLU A 96 -0.64 -12.23 -8.59
CA GLU A 96 -2.00 -11.80 -8.94
C GLU A 96 -2.61 -10.88 -7.86
N ALA A 97 -1.78 -9.99 -7.28
CA ALA A 97 -2.24 -8.99 -6.32
C ALA A 97 -3.19 -7.98 -6.97
N GLY A 98 -4.13 -7.47 -6.19
CA GLY A 98 -5.08 -6.45 -6.65
C GLY A 98 -6.30 -7.03 -7.34
N PHE A 99 -7.05 -6.15 -8.01
CA PHE A 99 -8.39 -6.38 -8.54
C PHE A 99 -9.33 -7.06 -7.53
N THR A 100 -9.17 -6.64 -6.27
CA THR A 100 -9.93 -7.18 -5.13
C THR A 100 -11.39 -6.74 -5.19
N PRO A 101 -12.31 -7.45 -4.50
CA PRO A 101 -13.73 -7.10 -4.53
C PRO A 101 -14.00 -5.68 -4.02
N LEU A 102 -14.88 -4.96 -4.72
CA LEU A 102 -15.59 -3.79 -4.22
C LEU A 102 -16.98 -4.27 -3.77
N LEU A 103 -17.17 -4.44 -2.47
CA LEU A 103 -18.40 -4.99 -1.90
C LEU A 103 -19.35 -3.86 -1.55
N LYS A 104 -20.60 -3.96 -2.03
CA LYS A 104 -21.68 -3.08 -1.60
C LYS A 104 -22.17 -3.51 -0.22
N CYS A 105 -22.20 -2.58 0.72
CA CYS A 105 -22.47 -2.83 2.14
C CYS A 105 -23.89 -2.37 2.50
N ASP A 106 -24.91 -3.10 2.05
CA ASP A 106 -26.31 -2.69 2.21
C ASP A 106 -26.79 -2.73 3.68
N ASN A 107 -26.28 -3.66 4.51
CA ASN A 107 -26.66 -3.75 5.91
C ASN A 107 -26.01 -2.65 6.73
N LEU A 108 -24.71 -2.43 6.55
CA LEU A 108 -23.97 -1.38 7.22
C LEU A 108 -24.47 0.01 6.78
N ALA A 109 -24.74 0.19 5.48
CA ALA A 109 -25.30 1.43 4.95
C ALA A 109 -26.64 1.77 5.61
N ARG A 110 -27.56 0.79 5.72
CA ARG A 110 -28.86 0.96 6.37
C ARG A 110 -28.70 1.35 7.84
N LEU A 111 -27.78 0.71 8.56
CA LEU A 111 -27.51 0.98 9.96
C LEU A 111 -26.97 2.39 10.18
N LEU A 112 -26.11 2.87 9.26
CA LEU A 112 -25.51 4.20 9.32
C LEU A 112 -26.36 5.31 8.64
N GLY A 113 -27.50 4.95 8.02
CA GLY A 113 -28.35 5.91 7.32
C GLY A 113 -27.78 6.43 5.99
N LEU A 114 -26.87 5.66 5.36
CA LEU A 114 -26.28 5.97 4.06
C LEU A 114 -27.04 5.26 2.93
N ARG A 115 -27.11 5.88 1.75
CA ARG A 115 -27.73 5.28 0.56
C ARG A 115 -26.78 4.31 -0.14
N GLU A 116 -25.53 4.69 -0.30
CA GLU A 116 -24.50 3.91 -1.02
C GLU A 116 -23.20 3.85 -0.24
N LEU A 117 -22.92 2.70 0.31
CA LEU A 117 -21.67 2.40 0.99
C LEU A 117 -21.00 1.16 0.36
N TYR A 118 -19.72 1.27 0.08
CA TYR A 118 -18.90 0.18 -0.41
C TYR A 118 -17.65 0.01 0.44
N ILE A 119 -17.13 -1.21 0.50
CA ILE A 119 -15.78 -1.46 1.00
C ILE A 119 -14.89 -1.98 -0.14
N LYS A 120 -13.69 -1.42 -0.25
CA LYS A 120 -12.62 -1.99 -1.06
C LYS A 120 -11.91 -3.03 -0.22
N ASN A 121 -12.16 -4.31 -0.53
CA ASN A 121 -11.81 -5.42 0.35
C ASN A 121 -10.45 -6.04 0.00
N ASP A 122 -9.37 -5.47 0.51
CA ASP A 122 -8.00 -5.98 0.30
C ASP A 122 -7.61 -7.15 1.23
N THR A 123 -8.56 -7.69 2.00
CA THR A 123 -8.36 -8.99 2.67
C THR A 123 -8.25 -10.15 1.66
N ALA A 124 -8.71 -9.94 0.43
CA ALA A 124 -8.68 -10.92 -0.65
C ALA A 124 -7.34 -10.99 -1.42
N ASN A 125 -6.35 -10.17 -1.07
CA ASN A 125 -5.03 -10.25 -1.68
C ASN A 125 -4.28 -11.55 -1.31
N PRO A 126 -3.27 -11.97 -2.09
CA PRO A 126 -2.53 -13.22 -1.91
C PRO A 126 -1.96 -13.44 -0.51
N THR A 127 -1.43 -12.40 0.14
CA THR A 127 -1.00 -12.45 1.55
C THR A 127 -1.97 -11.71 2.48
N TRP A 128 -3.24 -11.63 2.07
CA TRP A 128 -4.38 -11.09 2.83
C TRP A 128 -4.23 -9.64 3.30
N SER A 129 -3.52 -8.82 2.53
CA SER A 129 -3.45 -7.37 2.77
C SER A 129 -3.07 -6.57 1.54
N PHE A 130 -3.38 -5.25 1.55
CA PHE A 130 -3.02 -4.33 0.46
C PHE A 130 -1.50 -4.22 0.21
N LYS A 131 -0.67 -4.72 1.14
CA LYS A 131 0.80 -4.70 0.98
C LYS A 131 1.27 -5.45 -0.27
N ASP A 132 0.50 -6.40 -0.74
CA ASP A 132 0.82 -7.13 -1.96
C ASP A 132 0.91 -6.21 -3.19
N ARG A 133 0.10 -5.16 -3.26
CA ARG A 133 0.13 -4.18 -4.34
C ARG A 133 1.46 -3.42 -4.41
N VAL A 134 1.85 -2.87 -3.27
CA VAL A 134 3.05 -2.03 -3.17
C VAL A 134 4.34 -2.85 -3.25
N VAL A 135 4.31 -4.07 -2.71
CA VAL A 135 5.46 -4.99 -2.77
C VAL A 135 5.65 -5.55 -4.17
N SER A 136 4.57 -5.98 -4.84
CA SER A 136 4.62 -6.45 -6.24
C SER A 136 5.25 -5.40 -7.16
N THR A 137 4.83 -4.13 -7.01
CA THR A 137 5.39 -3.00 -7.76
C THR A 137 6.88 -2.77 -7.45
N ALA A 138 7.22 -2.71 -6.15
CA ALA A 138 8.60 -2.44 -5.73
C ALA A 138 9.57 -3.54 -6.16
N LEU A 139 9.20 -4.81 -5.99
CA LEU A 139 10.09 -5.92 -6.32
C LEU A 139 10.16 -6.18 -7.84
N SER A 140 9.10 -5.92 -8.61
CA SER A 140 9.19 -5.93 -10.08
C SER A 140 10.18 -4.86 -10.55
N ARG A 141 10.12 -3.65 -10.00
CA ARG A 141 11.10 -2.60 -10.32
C ARG A 141 12.51 -2.95 -9.81
N ALA A 142 12.64 -3.60 -8.66
CA ALA A 142 13.92 -4.09 -8.15
C ALA A 142 14.58 -5.07 -9.12
N LYS A 143 13.82 -6.00 -9.69
CA LYS A 143 14.31 -6.93 -10.71
C LYS A 143 14.79 -6.20 -11.96
N GLU A 144 14.08 -5.17 -12.43
CA GLU A 144 14.54 -4.32 -13.55
C GLU A 144 15.86 -3.58 -13.24
N PHE A 145 16.10 -3.21 -11.97
CA PHE A 145 17.37 -2.68 -11.50
C PHE A 145 18.45 -3.76 -11.32
N GLY A 146 18.13 -5.03 -11.51
CA GLY A 146 19.07 -6.16 -11.31
C GLY A 146 19.30 -6.50 -9.83
N PHE A 147 18.36 -6.18 -8.92
CA PHE A 147 18.46 -6.54 -7.52
C PHE A 147 18.14 -8.03 -7.32
N THR A 148 18.93 -8.68 -6.47
CA THR A 148 18.83 -10.13 -6.19
C THR A 148 18.26 -10.43 -4.80
N THR A 149 18.28 -9.44 -3.91
CA THR A 149 17.87 -9.59 -2.51
C THR A 149 16.75 -8.60 -2.18
N ALA A 150 15.65 -9.10 -1.64
CA ALA A 150 14.56 -8.30 -1.07
C ALA A 150 14.74 -8.19 0.44
N ALA A 151 14.47 -7.00 1.00
CA ALA A 151 14.56 -6.78 2.43
C ALA A 151 13.50 -5.80 2.95
N CYS A 152 13.14 -5.93 4.22
CA CYS A 152 12.31 -4.95 4.93
C CYS A 152 12.54 -4.99 6.44
N ALA A 153 12.30 -3.85 7.10
CA ALA A 153 12.12 -3.75 8.54
C ALA A 153 10.62 -3.82 8.85
N SER A 154 10.10 -4.99 9.20
CA SER A 154 8.68 -5.15 9.50
C SER A 154 8.39 -6.50 10.15
N THR A 155 7.33 -6.54 10.94
CA THR A 155 6.85 -7.76 11.63
C THR A 155 5.46 -8.21 11.17
N GLY A 156 4.78 -7.40 10.34
CA GLY A 156 3.38 -7.62 9.97
C GLY A 156 3.17 -7.79 8.47
N ASN A 157 2.12 -7.17 7.95
CA ASN A 157 1.67 -7.28 6.57
C ASN A 157 2.78 -7.06 5.53
N LEU A 158 3.70 -6.10 5.78
CA LEU A 158 4.80 -5.83 4.86
C LEU A 158 5.78 -7.00 4.80
N ALA A 159 6.20 -7.56 5.95
CA ALA A 159 7.11 -8.69 6.00
C ALA A 159 6.52 -9.92 5.29
N ASN A 160 5.23 -10.23 5.56
CA ASN A 160 4.54 -11.34 4.91
C ASN A 160 4.53 -11.19 3.39
N SER A 161 4.18 -10.00 2.91
CA SER A 161 4.13 -9.72 1.48
C SER A 161 5.52 -9.77 0.84
N VAL A 162 6.55 -9.18 1.46
CA VAL A 162 7.93 -9.21 0.95
C VAL A 162 8.45 -10.65 0.86
N ALA A 163 8.24 -11.46 1.91
CA ALA A 163 8.69 -12.84 1.94
C ALA A 163 8.00 -13.69 0.85
N ALA A 164 6.67 -13.56 0.69
CA ALA A 164 5.91 -14.28 -0.32
C ALA A 164 6.32 -13.89 -1.75
N HIS A 165 6.41 -12.60 -2.05
CA HIS A 165 6.80 -12.11 -3.36
C HIS A 165 8.26 -12.41 -3.70
N ALA A 166 9.17 -12.33 -2.73
CA ALA A 166 10.57 -12.71 -2.91
C ALA A 166 10.72 -14.21 -3.22
N ALA A 167 9.99 -15.07 -2.48
CA ALA A 167 9.96 -16.51 -2.75
C ALA A 167 9.48 -16.80 -4.19
N ARG A 168 8.39 -16.15 -4.63
CA ARG A 168 7.87 -16.28 -6.00
C ARG A 168 8.85 -15.81 -7.06
N ALA A 169 9.63 -14.75 -6.76
CA ALA A 169 10.60 -14.14 -7.67
C ALA A 169 11.96 -14.84 -7.69
N GLY A 170 12.18 -15.85 -6.84
CA GLY A 170 13.50 -16.47 -6.66
C GLY A 170 14.56 -15.51 -6.13
N MET A 171 14.15 -14.53 -5.30
CA MET A 171 15.06 -13.58 -4.65
C MET A 171 15.39 -14.05 -3.24
N ASP A 172 16.64 -13.81 -2.79
CA ASP A 172 16.94 -13.86 -1.36
C ASP A 172 16.04 -12.88 -0.59
N CYS A 173 15.61 -13.28 0.61
CA CYS A 173 14.75 -12.43 1.42
C CYS A 173 15.28 -12.28 2.86
N TYR A 174 15.35 -11.03 3.33
CA TYR A 174 15.73 -10.70 4.70
C TYR A 174 14.64 -9.86 5.37
N VAL A 175 14.20 -10.32 6.55
CA VAL A 175 13.22 -9.61 7.38
C VAL A 175 13.89 -9.22 8.69
N PHE A 176 14.00 -7.92 8.94
CA PHE A 176 14.60 -7.37 10.17
C PHE A 176 13.52 -7.06 11.18
N ILE A 177 13.68 -7.55 12.41
CA ILE A 177 12.71 -7.40 13.49
C ILE A 177 13.42 -7.04 14.82
N PRO A 178 12.75 -6.38 15.77
CA PRO A 178 13.24 -6.33 17.16
C PRO A 178 13.35 -7.73 17.76
N SER A 179 14.38 -7.95 18.58
CA SER A 179 14.68 -9.29 19.16
C SER A 179 13.71 -9.74 20.24
N ASP A 180 12.95 -8.82 20.84
CA ASP A 180 11.94 -9.06 21.87
C ASP A 180 10.56 -9.49 21.32
N LEU A 181 10.47 -9.71 20.01
CA LEU A 181 9.22 -10.05 19.36
C LEU A 181 8.87 -11.54 19.49
N GLU A 182 7.63 -11.83 19.88
CA GLU A 182 7.11 -13.20 19.96
C GLU A 182 7.12 -13.91 18.59
N ILE A 183 7.59 -15.16 18.56
CA ILE A 183 7.75 -15.96 17.34
C ILE A 183 6.42 -16.11 16.56
N GLY A 184 5.28 -16.16 17.24
CA GLY A 184 3.96 -16.24 16.61
C GLY A 184 3.65 -15.07 15.68
N LYS A 185 4.21 -13.89 15.96
CA LYS A 185 4.02 -12.69 15.12
C LYS A 185 4.81 -12.72 13.81
N VAL A 186 5.87 -13.54 13.73
CA VAL A 186 6.70 -13.69 12.53
C VAL A 186 6.41 -14.97 11.76
N LEU A 187 5.62 -15.88 12.31
CA LEU A 187 5.31 -17.19 11.72
C LEU A 187 4.76 -17.07 10.28
N ASN A 188 3.86 -16.10 10.05
CA ASN A 188 3.28 -15.84 8.74
C ASN A 188 4.32 -15.44 7.67
N SER A 189 5.48 -14.94 8.09
CA SER A 189 6.59 -14.65 7.18
C SER A 189 7.56 -15.82 7.08
N LEU A 190 7.80 -16.54 8.19
CA LEU A 190 8.74 -17.67 8.24
C LEU A 190 8.37 -18.82 7.30
N VAL A 191 7.09 -19.04 7.03
CA VAL A 191 6.61 -20.10 6.12
C VAL A 191 7.18 -19.96 4.69
N TYR A 192 7.56 -18.76 4.27
CA TYR A 192 8.19 -18.48 2.98
C TYR A 192 9.72 -18.60 3.02
N ASN A 193 10.28 -19.04 4.15
CA ASN A 193 11.71 -19.26 4.39
C ASN A 193 12.62 -18.01 4.17
N PRO A 194 12.23 -16.81 4.62
CA PRO A 194 13.14 -15.66 4.63
C PRO A 194 14.20 -15.84 5.72
N LYS A 195 15.34 -15.17 5.57
CA LYS A 195 16.32 -15.01 6.63
C LYS A 195 15.81 -13.92 7.60
N VAL A 196 15.37 -14.31 8.79
CA VAL A 196 14.89 -13.37 9.81
C VAL A 196 16.06 -12.94 10.67
N VAL A 197 16.28 -11.62 10.76
CA VAL A 197 17.35 -11.00 11.55
C VAL A 197 16.71 -10.33 12.77
N ALA A 198 16.90 -10.92 13.94
CA ALA A 198 16.50 -10.35 15.22
C ALA A 198 17.55 -9.35 15.71
N VAL A 199 17.17 -8.08 15.81
CA VAL A 199 18.04 -6.96 16.17
C VAL A 199 17.78 -6.55 17.62
N GLU A 200 18.82 -6.49 18.45
CA GLU A 200 18.72 -5.93 19.80
C GLU A 200 18.45 -4.42 19.72
N GLY A 201 17.23 -4.02 20.00
CA GLY A 201 16.81 -2.62 19.94
C GLY A 201 15.34 -2.46 19.55
N ASN A 202 14.89 -1.20 19.50
CA ASN A 202 13.53 -0.86 19.13
C ASN A 202 13.37 -0.75 17.58
N TYR A 203 12.12 -0.58 17.12
CA TYR A 203 11.79 -0.50 15.71
C TYR A 203 12.52 0.63 14.96
N ASP A 204 12.76 1.78 15.61
CA ASP A 204 13.47 2.91 14.98
C ASP A 204 14.96 2.58 14.77
N GLN A 205 15.57 1.85 15.69
CA GLN A 205 16.95 1.37 15.56
C GLN A 205 17.07 0.30 14.45
N VAL A 206 16.10 -0.59 14.33
CA VAL A 206 16.03 -1.55 13.22
C VAL A 206 15.92 -0.82 11.87
N ASN A 207 15.04 0.18 11.75
CA ASN A 207 14.90 0.97 10.52
C ASN A 207 16.19 1.72 10.16
N ARG A 208 16.89 2.29 11.15
CA ARG A 208 18.17 2.98 10.95
C ARG A 208 19.22 2.01 10.42
N LEU A 209 19.35 0.82 11.03
CA LEU A 209 20.25 -0.23 10.58
C LEU A 209 19.96 -0.62 9.12
N CYS A 210 18.68 -0.80 8.78
CA CYS A 210 18.27 -1.13 7.40
C CYS A 210 18.64 -0.02 6.40
N ALA A 211 18.53 1.24 6.79
CA ALA A 211 18.95 2.37 5.96
C ALA A 211 20.48 2.40 5.77
N GLU A 212 21.26 2.13 6.82
CA GLU A 212 22.72 2.03 6.74
C GLU A 212 23.16 0.87 5.86
N ILE A 213 22.52 -0.29 5.96
CA ILE A 213 22.80 -1.44 5.10
C ILE A 213 22.48 -1.08 3.65
N ALA A 214 21.29 -0.51 3.38
CA ALA A 214 20.89 -0.10 2.04
C ALA A 214 21.90 0.85 1.38
N ASP A 215 22.40 1.82 2.16
CA ASP A 215 23.43 2.75 1.72
C ASP A 215 24.75 2.07 1.37
N ARG A 216 25.23 1.19 2.24
CA ARG A 216 26.53 0.52 2.07
C ARG A 216 26.54 -0.48 0.92
N VAL A 217 25.51 -1.33 0.85
CA VAL A 217 25.42 -2.39 -0.18
C VAL A 217 25.26 -1.80 -1.58
N ASN A 218 24.67 -0.60 -1.69
CA ASN A 218 24.45 0.06 -2.97
C ASN A 218 25.54 1.07 -3.37
N ARG A 219 26.53 1.36 -2.50
CA ARG A 219 27.61 2.36 -2.74
C ARG A 219 28.93 1.78 -3.22
N ASN A 220 29.13 0.48 -3.32
CA ASN A 220 30.43 -0.07 -3.71
C ASN A 220 30.87 0.45 -5.07
N ALA A 221 32.04 1.14 -5.04
CA ALA A 221 32.55 2.03 -6.09
C ALA A 221 32.99 1.34 -7.39
N ASP A 222 33.10 0.01 -7.42
CA ASP A 222 33.77 -0.70 -8.49
C ASP A 222 32.87 -1.35 -9.55
N GLY A 223 31.54 -1.01 -9.53
CA GLY A 223 30.63 -1.40 -10.62
C GLY A 223 30.29 -2.91 -10.70
N VAL A 224 30.90 -3.76 -9.90
CA VAL A 224 30.62 -5.20 -9.81
C VAL A 224 29.80 -5.44 -8.55
N HIS A 225 28.47 -5.35 -8.68
CA HIS A 225 27.54 -5.54 -7.57
C HIS A 225 26.96 -6.95 -7.61
N GLU A 226 27.59 -7.90 -6.96
CA GLU A 226 27.07 -9.26 -6.81
C GLU A 226 25.83 -9.33 -5.88
N ASN A 227 25.66 -8.35 -4.96
CA ASN A 227 24.58 -8.35 -3.98
C ASN A 227 23.88 -6.97 -3.90
N ARG A 228 22.87 -6.75 -4.72
CA ARG A 228 22.02 -5.55 -4.64
C ARG A 228 20.80 -5.82 -3.79
N TRP A 229 20.63 -5.04 -2.72
CA TRP A 229 19.56 -5.18 -1.75
C TRP A 229 18.45 -4.17 -1.97
N ALA A 230 17.23 -4.68 -2.18
CA ALA A 230 16.02 -3.91 -2.33
C ALA A 230 15.29 -3.81 -0.98
N PHE A 231 15.57 -2.79 -0.20
CA PHE A 231 14.75 -2.45 0.96
C PHE A 231 13.49 -1.73 0.47
N VAL A 232 12.37 -2.45 0.36
CA VAL A 232 11.17 -2.01 -0.35
C VAL A 232 10.59 -0.69 0.16
N ASN A 233 10.66 -0.44 1.46
CA ASN A 233 10.16 0.77 2.12
C ASN A 233 11.24 1.83 2.41
N VAL A 234 12.48 1.62 1.94
CA VAL A 234 13.60 2.58 2.05
C VAL A 234 14.01 3.01 0.65
N ASN A 235 15.02 2.37 0.03
CA ASN A 235 15.57 2.80 -1.25
C ASN A 235 14.63 2.64 -2.45
N LEU A 236 13.58 1.82 -2.34
CA LEU A 236 12.53 1.67 -3.36
C LEU A 236 11.23 2.39 -3.03
N ARG A 237 11.19 3.21 -1.98
CA ARG A 237 9.98 3.89 -1.52
C ARG A 237 9.21 4.64 -2.61
N PRO A 238 9.80 5.38 -3.55
CA PRO A 238 9.07 6.04 -4.63
C PRO A 238 8.27 5.07 -5.49
N PHE A 239 8.86 3.92 -5.84
CA PHE A 239 8.25 2.88 -6.66
C PHE A 239 7.22 2.07 -5.86
N TYR A 240 7.56 1.72 -4.62
CA TYR A 240 6.68 1.04 -3.67
C TYR A 240 5.35 1.76 -3.51
N SER A 241 5.36 3.07 -3.27
CA SER A 241 4.16 3.83 -3.01
C SER A 241 3.18 3.86 -4.20
N GLU A 242 3.68 3.78 -5.44
CA GLU A 242 2.87 3.84 -6.67
C GLU A 242 1.87 2.67 -6.79
N GLY A 243 2.19 1.50 -6.22
CA GLY A 243 1.26 0.36 -6.18
C GLY A 243 -0.07 0.68 -5.50
N SER A 244 -0.10 1.64 -4.56
CA SER A 244 -1.32 2.06 -3.89
C SER A 244 -2.31 2.82 -4.81
N LYS A 245 -1.87 3.37 -5.93
CA LYS A 245 -2.76 4.04 -6.91
C LYS A 245 -3.81 3.09 -7.47
N THR A 246 -3.47 1.80 -7.58
CA THR A 246 -4.37 0.77 -8.10
C THR A 246 -5.66 0.62 -7.29
N LEU A 247 -5.64 1.01 -6.01
CA LEU A 247 -6.84 1.08 -5.17
C LEU A 247 -7.87 2.07 -5.72
N ALA A 248 -7.43 3.23 -6.24
CA ALA A 248 -8.31 4.22 -6.85
C ALA A 248 -8.82 3.75 -8.23
N TYR A 249 -7.94 3.19 -9.05
CA TYR A 249 -8.29 2.70 -10.39
C TYR A 249 -9.34 1.61 -10.34
N GLU A 250 -9.13 0.62 -9.46
CA GLU A 250 -10.07 -0.47 -9.28
C GLU A 250 -11.43 0.01 -8.77
N VAL A 251 -11.44 0.92 -7.80
CA VAL A 251 -12.69 1.51 -7.29
C VAL A 251 -13.43 2.23 -8.41
N ALA A 252 -12.74 3.06 -9.19
CA ALA A 252 -13.37 3.81 -10.28
C ALA A 252 -13.91 2.88 -11.38
N GLU A 253 -13.14 1.85 -11.80
CA GLU A 253 -13.59 0.87 -12.78
C GLU A 253 -14.80 0.07 -12.26
N GLN A 254 -14.73 -0.44 -11.02
CA GLN A 254 -15.77 -1.27 -10.41
C GLN A 254 -17.05 -0.47 -10.06
N LEU A 255 -16.97 0.85 -9.91
CA LEU A 255 -18.12 1.75 -9.84
C LEU A 255 -18.68 2.15 -11.22
N GLY A 256 -18.28 1.44 -12.29
CA GLY A 256 -18.72 1.73 -13.66
C GLY A 256 -18.08 2.98 -14.24
N TRP A 257 -16.76 3.14 -14.05
CA TRP A 257 -15.95 4.26 -14.52
C TRP A 257 -16.35 5.60 -13.91
N LYS A 258 -16.59 5.58 -12.59
CA LYS A 258 -16.97 6.75 -11.80
C LYS A 258 -16.14 6.85 -10.53
N ALA A 259 -15.75 8.05 -10.14
CA ALA A 259 -15.20 8.27 -8.83
C ALA A 259 -16.29 8.28 -7.76
N PRO A 260 -16.02 7.81 -6.52
CA PRO A 260 -16.94 7.98 -5.40
C PRO A 260 -17.02 9.46 -4.99
N ASP A 261 -18.00 9.81 -4.15
CA ASP A 261 -18.09 11.14 -3.55
C ASP A 261 -17.15 11.25 -2.36
N HIS A 262 -17.02 10.19 -1.60
CA HIS A 262 -16.25 10.17 -0.35
C HIS A 262 -15.42 8.89 -0.20
N VAL A 263 -14.21 9.05 0.29
CA VAL A 263 -13.28 7.97 0.62
C VAL A 263 -12.92 8.03 2.10
N VAL A 264 -12.93 6.89 2.78
CA VAL A 264 -12.39 6.73 4.14
C VAL A 264 -11.27 5.70 4.11
N ALA A 265 -10.05 6.09 4.46
CA ALA A 265 -8.87 5.24 4.42
C ALA A 265 -8.04 5.33 5.70
N PRO A 266 -7.44 4.23 6.19
CA PRO A 266 -6.58 4.28 7.37
C PRO A 266 -5.27 5.00 7.05
N ILE A 267 -4.78 5.78 8.01
CA ILE A 267 -3.50 6.50 7.92
C ILE A 267 -2.49 5.87 8.88
N ALA A 268 -1.43 5.29 8.30
CA ALA A 268 -0.19 4.96 8.99
C ALA A 268 0.87 6.03 8.65
N SER A 269 1.61 5.87 7.53
CA SER A 269 2.54 6.88 7.01
C SER A 269 1.87 8.00 6.21
N GLY A 270 0.62 7.86 5.81
CA GLY A 270 -0.10 8.77 4.90
C GLY A 270 -0.01 8.38 3.41
N SER A 271 0.97 7.56 3.03
CA SER A 271 1.26 7.25 1.63
C SER A 271 0.08 6.65 0.86
N MET A 272 -0.69 5.74 1.46
CA MET A 272 -1.83 5.10 0.78
C MET A 272 -2.91 6.12 0.40
N LEU A 273 -3.32 6.98 1.32
CA LEU A 273 -4.33 8.01 1.08
C LEU A 273 -3.88 8.99 -0.01
N THR A 274 -2.61 9.45 0.04
CA THR A 274 -2.07 10.36 -0.97
C THR A 274 -2.03 9.73 -2.36
N LYS A 275 -1.73 8.43 -2.46
CA LYS A 275 -1.67 7.71 -3.74
C LYS A 275 -3.07 7.34 -4.27
N ILE A 276 -4.04 7.07 -3.42
CA ILE A 276 -5.45 6.94 -3.83
C ILE A 276 -5.93 8.27 -4.44
N TYR A 277 -5.66 9.39 -3.79
CA TYR A 277 -6.01 10.72 -4.33
C TYR A 277 -5.33 10.98 -5.68
N LYS A 278 -4.00 10.69 -5.79
CA LYS A 278 -3.26 10.81 -7.05
C LYS A 278 -3.88 9.94 -8.14
N GLY A 279 -4.25 8.70 -7.85
CA GLY A 279 -4.82 7.78 -8.83
C GLY A 279 -6.16 8.27 -9.40
N PHE A 280 -7.06 8.80 -8.59
CA PHE A 280 -8.29 9.42 -9.11
C PHE A 280 -7.98 10.63 -9.98
N GLY A 281 -7.03 11.49 -9.55
CA GLY A 281 -6.59 12.67 -10.30
C GLY A 281 -6.04 12.29 -11.68
N GLU A 282 -5.17 11.30 -11.77
CA GLU A 282 -4.61 10.81 -13.04
C GLU A 282 -5.69 10.38 -14.02
N TRP A 283 -6.70 9.64 -13.57
CA TRP A 283 -7.80 9.18 -14.44
C TRP A 283 -8.75 10.31 -14.85
N MET A 284 -8.94 11.31 -13.97
CA MET A 284 -9.69 12.53 -14.32
C MET A 284 -8.94 13.38 -15.35
N ASP A 285 -7.63 13.54 -15.19
CA ASP A 285 -6.78 14.32 -16.07
C ASP A 285 -6.69 13.72 -17.48
N LEU A 286 -6.71 12.40 -17.58
CA LEU A 286 -6.71 11.65 -18.83
C LEU A 286 -8.12 11.43 -19.43
N GLY A 287 -9.18 11.93 -18.79
CA GLY A 287 -10.55 11.76 -19.27
C GLY A 287 -11.10 10.34 -19.21
N LEU A 288 -10.45 9.45 -18.45
CA LEU A 288 -10.94 8.09 -18.21
C LEU A 288 -12.16 8.07 -17.29
N ILE A 289 -12.29 9.03 -16.38
CA ILE A 289 -13.48 9.28 -15.55
C ILE A 289 -13.80 10.77 -15.52
N ASP A 290 -15.05 11.10 -15.20
CA ASP A 290 -15.49 12.49 -15.10
C ASP A 290 -14.79 13.22 -13.95
N ARG A 291 -14.49 14.51 -14.16
CA ARG A 291 -13.88 15.35 -13.11
C ARG A 291 -14.90 15.66 -12.02
N LYS A 292 -14.52 15.34 -10.79
CA LYS A 292 -15.25 15.74 -9.58
C LYS A 292 -14.31 15.84 -8.38
N VAL A 293 -14.73 16.49 -7.34
CA VAL A 293 -14.02 16.44 -6.06
C VAL A 293 -14.37 15.14 -5.34
N VAL A 294 -13.37 14.33 -5.02
CA VAL A 294 -13.50 13.17 -4.14
C VAL A 294 -13.06 13.60 -2.75
N LYS A 295 -13.96 13.64 -1.79
CA LYS A 295 -13.61 13.95 -0.40
C LYS A 295 -12.74 12.83 0.18
N MET A 296 -11.55 13.18 0.64
CA MET A 296 -10.58 12.22 1.17
C MET A 296 -10.54 12.30 2.69
N SER A 297 -11.05 11.30 3.37
CA SER A 297 -11.03 11.22 4.84
C SER A 297 -10.06 10.16 5.32
N GLY A 298 -9.37 10.50 6.43
CA GLY A 298 -8.36 9.68 7.05
C GLY A 298 -8.77 9.17 8.42
N ALA A 299 -8.38 7.94 8.74
CA ALA A 299 -8.69 7.26 9.98
C ALA A 299 -7.42 6.88 10.74
N GLN A 300 -7.32 7.26 12.01
CA GLN A 300 -6.22 6.90 12.92
C GLN A 300 -6.74 6.32 14.24
N ALA A 301 -5.85 5.68 15.00
CA ALA A 301 -6.14 5.26 16.37
C ALA A 301 -5.71 6.35 17.35
N ASP A 302 -6.48 6.62 18.42
CA ASP A 302 -6.17 7.68 19.40
C ASP A 302 -4.77 7.55 20.00
N GLY A 303 -4.35 6.33 20.28
CA GLY A 303 -3.01 6.06 20.79
C GLY A 303 -1.87 6.29 19.79
N CYS A 304 -2.18 6.63 18.52
CA CYS A 304 -1.21 7.06 17.51
C CYS A 304 -1.91 7.87 16.42
N SER A 305 -2.25 9.13 16.70
CA SER A 305 -3.06 9.99 15.82
C SER A 305 -2.42 11.34 15.48
N PRO A 306 -1.11 11.39 15.12
CA PRO A 306 -0.43 12.67 14.89
C PRO A 306 -1.02 13.48 13.74
N VAL A 307 -1.55 12.82 12.69
CA VAL A 307 -2.16 13.53 11.55
C VAL A 307 -3.55 14.05 11.90
N ALA A 308 -4.35 13.27 12.66
CA ALA A 308 -5.66 13.73 13.13
C ALA A 308 -5.51 14.90 14.11
N GLN A 309 -4.49 14.89 14.96
CA GLN A 309 -4.17 16.00 15.83
C GLN A 309 -3.82 17.25 15.02
N ALA A 310 -2.87 17.15 14.06
CA ALA A 310 -2.47 18.28 13.22
C ALA A 310 -3.65 18.84 12.40
N PHE A 311 -4.54 17.97 11.89
CA PHE A 311 -5.75 18.36 11.16
C PHE A 311 -6.73 19.14 12.06
N ARG A 312 -7.01 18.64 13.26
CA ARG A 312 -7.92 19.25 14.23
C ARG A 312 -7.44 20.59 14.73
N GLU A 313 -6.12 20.70 14.99
CA GLU A 313 -5.46 21.89 15.50
C GLU A 313 -5.02 22.86 14.38
N LYS A 314 -5.26 22.52 13.12
CA LYS A 314 -4.87 23.29 11.92
C LYS A 314 -3.37 23.63 11.89
N GLN A 315 -2.53 22.70 12.27
CA GLN A 315 -1.07 22.87 12.28
C GLN A 315 -0.50 22.69 10.87
N ASP A 316 0.55 23.45 10.55
CA ASP A 316 1.29 23.34 9.28
C ASP A 316 2.34 22.21 9.29
N PHE A 317 2.44 21.46 10.37
CA PHE A 317 3.33 20.32 10.52
C PHE A 317 2.66 19.20 11.32
N VAL A 318 3.22 18.00 11.23
CA VAL A 318 2.76 16.84 11.99
C VAL A 318 3.80 16.54 13.07
N ALA A 319 3.46 16.81 14.32
CA ALA A 319 4.33 16.54 15.45
C ALA A 319 4.45 15.03 15.71
N PRO A 320 5.67 14.47 15.86
CA PRO A 320 5.84 13.06 16.20
C PRO A 320 5.22 12.71 17.56
N VAL A 321 4.59 11.52 17.63
CA VAL A 321 4.03 10.96 18.88
C VAL A 321 4.64 9.59 19.18
N ARG A 322 4.58 9.17 20.44
CA ARG A 322 4.95 7.81 20.85
C ARG A 322 3.71 6.90 20.71
N PRO A 323 3.72 5.89 19.83
CA PRO A 323 2.55 5.04 19.62
C PRO A 323 2.21 4.16 20.83
N ASN A 324 0.91 4.11 21.16
CA ASN A 324 0.35 3.21 22.18
C ASN A 324 -1.08 2.81 21.76
N THR A 325 -1.24 1.80 20.90
CA THR A 325 -2.52 1.30 20.41
C THR A 325 -2.44 -0.17 20.04
N ILE A 326 -3.59 -0.85 20.01
CA ILE A 326 -3.73 -2.22 19.48
C ILE A 326 -3.59 -2.24 17.94
N ALA A 327 -3.81 -1.14 17.25
CA ALA A 327 -3.68 -1.04 15.79
C ALA A 327 -2.21 -0.93 15.36
N LYS A 328 -1.43 -1.97 15.62
CA LYS A 328 0.03 -2.00 15.40
C LYS A 328 0.46 -1.65 13.99
N SER A 329 -0.32 -2.02 12.97
CA SER A 329 -0.03 -1.69 11.57
C SER A 329 -0.17 -0.19 11.25
N LEU A 330 -0.87 0.58 12.08
CA LEU A 330 -1.03 2.02 11.99
C LEU A 330 -0.13 2.80 12.97
N ALA A 331 0.61 2.13 13.84
CA ALA A 331 1.42 2.71 14.91
C ALA A 331 2.72 3.37 14.37
N ILE A 332 2.58 4.35 13.48
CA ILE A 332 3.67 5.16 12.93
C ILE A 332 3.59 6.55 13.54
N GLY A 333 4.40 6.79 14.58
CA GLY A 333 4.38 8.05 15.34
C GLY A 333 4.95 9.25 14.58
N ASN A 334 5.80 9.03 13.58
CA ASN A 334 6.34 10.06 12.68
C ASN A 334 6.00 9.74 11.23
N PRO A 335 4.77 10.07 10.76
CA PRO A 335 4.29 9.68 9.44
C PRO A 335 4.90 10.53 8.33
N ALA A 336 5.74 9.95 7.49
CA ALA A 336 6.51 10.63 6.45
C ALA A 336 5.66 11.30 5.34
N ASP A 337 4.43 10.85 5.11
CA ASP A 337 3.48 11.47 4.19
C ASP A 337 2.28 12.08 4.94
N GLY A 338 2.38 12.25 6.27
CA GLY A 338 1.29 12.72 7.11
C GLY A 338 0.80 14.11 6.75
N ILE A 339 1.72 15.06 6.51
CA ILE A 339 1.37 16.42 6.12
C ILE A 339 0.62 16.46 4.79
N TYR A 340 1.07 15.69 3.79
CA TYR A 340 0.38 15.64 2.50
C TYR A 340 -1.01 15.00 2.60
N ALA A 341 -1.19 14.02 3.49
CA ALA A 341 -2.50 13.41 3.75
C ALA A 341 -3.45 14.42 4.39
N LYS A 342 -2.94 15.23 5.34
CA LYS A 342 -3.68 16.33 5.97
C LYS A 342 -4.12 17.36 4.93
N ASP A 343 -3.18 17.86 4.11
CA ASP A 343 -3.46 18.87 3.09
C ASP A 343 -4.49 18.40 2.05
N ILE A 344 -4.43 17.11 1.66
CA ILE A 344 -5.40 16.50 0.76
C ILE A 344 -6.79 16.47 1.41
N ALA A 345 -6.90 16.09 2.68
CA ALA A 345 -8.18 16.08 3.38
C ALA A 345 -8.78 17.48 3.46
N GLU A 346 -7.99 18.49 3.81
CA GLU A 346 -8.41 19.90 3.85
C GLU A 346 -8.86 20.39 2.47
N LYS A 347 -8.00 20.18 1.45
CA LYS A 347 -8.26 20.64 0.06
C LYS A 347 -9.52 20.03 -0.53
N THR A 348 -9.84 18.78 -0.18
CA THR A 348 -10.97 18.05 -0.74
C THR A 348 -12.26 18.18 0.08
N GLY A 349 -12.23 18.84 1.22
CA GLY A 349 -13.35 18.92 2.15
C GLY A 349 -13.66 17.60 2.87
N GLY A 350 -12.67 16.71 2.96
CA GLY A 350 -12.69 15.53 3.81
C GLY A 350 -12.40 15.85 5.27
N ALA A 351 -12.19 14.82 6.08
CA ALA A 351 -11.86 14.94 7.48
C ALA A 351 -10.82 13.90 7.90
N ILE A 352 -10.04 14.19 8.94
CA ILE A 352 -9.18 13.20 9.58
C ILE A 352 -9.59 13.11 11.05
N ASP A 353 -9.93 11.91 11.49
CA ASP A 353 -10.33 11.68 12.88
C ASP A 353 -9.65 10.43 13.44
N SER A 354 -9.78 10.25 14.75
CA SER A 354 -9.20 9.13 15.47
C SER A 354 -10.23 8.47 16.38
N VAL A 355 -9.96 7.20 16.72
CA VAL A 355 -10.85 6.34 17.49
C VAL A 355 -10.10 5.60 18.57
N SER A 356 -10.75 5.28 19.69
CA SER A 356 -10.17 4.52 20.80
C SER A 356 -9.96 3.04 20.45
N ASP A 357 -9.17 2.33 21.24
CA ASP A 357 -8.95 0.90 21.07
C ASP A 357 -10.25 0.10 21.22
N GLU A 358 -11.20 0.53 22.06
CA GLU A 358 -12.54 -0.04 22.22
C GLU A 358 -13.39 0.19 20.96
N GLU A 359 -13.37 1.40 20.41
CA GLU A 359 -14.08 1.72 19.15
C GLU A 359 -13.51 0.92 17.98
N ILE A 360 -12.19 0.62 17.96
CA ILE A 360 -11.56 -0.25 16.95
C ILE A 360 -12.17 -1.65 17.02
N ILE A 361 -12.29 -2.23 18.22
CA ILE A 361 -12.89 -3.55 18.43
C ILE A 361 -14.34 -3.56 17.96
N GLU A 362 -15.14 -2.55 18.33
CA GLU A 362 -16.52 -2.42 17.88
C GLU A 362 -16.59 -2.24 16.35
N GLY A 363 -15.67 -1.52 15.72
CA GLY A 363 -15.58 -1.39 14.27
C GLY A 363 -15.31 -2.71 13.56
N ILE A 364 -14.44 -3.57 14.10
CA ILE A 364 -14.20 -4.93 13.59
C ILE A 364 -15.49 -5.76 13.69
N LYS A 365 -16.15 -5.77 14.86
CA LYS A 365 -17.38 -6.51 15.09
C LYS A 365 -18.51 -6.02 14.18
N LEU A 366 -18.65 -4.70 14.06
CA LEU A 366 -19.67 -4.08 13.23
C LEU A 366 -19.57 -4.57 11.77
N LEU A 367 -18.41 -4.50 11.16
CA LEU A 367 -18.21 -4.96 9.79
C LEU A 367 -18.45 -6.47 9.65
N ALA A 368 -17.96 -7.26 10.59
CA ALA A 368 -18.13 -8.72 10.56
C ALA A 368 -19.59 -9.12 10.70
N GLN A 369 -20.35 -8.45 11.59
CA GLN A 369 -21.74 -8.78 11.88
C GLN A 369 -22.73 -8.27 10.84
N THR A 370 -22.39 -7.20 10.11
CA THR A 370 -23.26 -6.64 9.06
C THR A 370 -22.95 -7.21 7.69
N GLU A 371 -21.67 -7.32 7.31
CA GLU A 371 -21.26 -7.65 5.95
C GLU A 371 -20.44 -8.96 5.85
N GLY A 372 -20.22 -9.66 6.96
CA GLY A 372 -19.48 -10.94 6.97
C GLY A 372 -17.98 -10.79 6.70
N VAL A 373 -17.41 -9.58 6.84
CA VAL A 373 -15.99 -9.34 6.56
C VAL A 373 -15.23 -9.17 7.87
N PHE A 374 -14.36 -10.15 8.17
CA PHE A 374 -13.46 -10.08 9.33
C PHE A 374 -12.17 -9.35 8.96
N THR A 375 -12.05 -8.11 9.43
CA THR A 375 -10.89 -7.25 9.17
C THR A 375 -9.94 -7.17 10.36
N GLU A 376 -8.66 -6.86 10.08
CA GLU A 376 -7.65 -6.50 11.08
C GLU A 376 -7.98 -5.17 11.79
N THR A 377 -7.21 -4.84 12.83
CA THR A 377 -7.39 -3.59 13.61
C THR A 377 -7.39 -2.33 12.75
N ALA A 378 -6.59 -2.26 11.67
CA ALA A 378 -6.62 -1.11 10.75
C ALA A 378 -7.97 -0.93 10.05
N GLY A 379 -8.65 -2.02 9.68
CA GLY A 379 -10.01 -1.95 9.15
C GLY A 379 -11.03 -1.58 10.22
N GLY A 380 -10.83 -2.02 11.47
CA GLY A 380 -11.61 -1.58 12.62
C GLY A 380 -11.54 -0.06 12.80
N VAL A 381 -10.33 0.51 12.74
CA VAL A 381 -10.10 1.97 12.75
C VAL A 381 -10.88 2.65 11.63
N THR A 382 -10.84 2.11 10.41
CA THR A 382 -11.53 2.67 9.25
C THR A 382 -13.05 2.69 9.45
N ILE A 383 -13.64 1.58 9.92
CA ILE A 383 -15.09 1.47 10.09
C ILE A 383 -15.59 2.31 11.27
N ALA A 384 -14.86 2.33 12.39
CA ALA A 384 -15.22 3.17 13.54
C ALA A 384 -15.14 4.67 13.17
N THR A 385 -14.11 5.08 12.44
CA THR A 385 -13.99 6.46 11.94
C THR A 385 -15.10 6.79 10.93
N LEU A 386 -15.42 5.88 10.00
CA LEU A 386 -16.55 6.05 9.07
C LEU A 386 -17.82 6.35 9.83
N LYS A 387 -18.16 5.53 10.84
CA LYS A 387 -19.35 5.74 11.69
C LYS A 387 -19.32 7.11 12.36
N LYS A 388 -18.20 7.48 12.98
CA LYS A 388 -18.01 8.77 13.66
C LYS A 388 -18.19 9.96 12.71
N LEU A 389 -17.67 9.86 11.48
CA LEU A 389 -17.81 10.91 10.47
C LEU A 389 -19.26 11.03 9.94
N VAL A 390 -20.00 9.94 9.85
CA VAL A 390 -21.42 9.96 9.49
C VAL A 390 -22.22 10.62 10.61
N GLU A 391 -22.02 10.23 11.87
CA GLU A 391 -22.68 10.81 13.05
C GLU A 391 -22.39 12.30 13.20
N ALA A 392 -21.18 12.73 12.83
CA ALA A 392 -20.77 14.15 12.79
C ALA A 392 -21.28 14.92 11.56
N GLY A 393 -22.04 14.28 10.66
CA GLY A 393 -22.55 14.90 9.42
C GLY A 393 -21.46 15.29 8.40
N LYS A 394 -20.25 14.71 8.52
CA LYS A 394 -19.15 14.93 7.57
C LYS A 394 -19.31 14.11 6.29
N ILE A 395 -20.01 13.01 6.37
CA ILE A 395 -20.40 12.16 5.23
C ILE A 395 -21.90 12.33 5.02
N GLY A 396 -22.29 12.78 3.83
CA GLY A 396 -23.69 12.99 3.46
C GLY A 396 -24.39 11.67 3.15
N LYS A 397 -25.68 11.57 3.52
CA LYS A 397 -26.50 10.35 3.34
C LYS A 397 -26.58 9.88 1.88
N ASP A 398 -26.49 10.82 0.91
CA ASP A 398 -26.62 10.57 -0.52
C ASP A 398 -25.28 10.42 -1.24
N GLU A 399 -24.15 10.53 -0.52
CA GLU A 399 -22.81 10.37 -1.05
C GLU A 399 -22.51 8.87 -1.29
N THR A 400 -21.98 8.54 -2.47
CA THR A 400 -21.35 7.24 -2.72
C THR A 400 -20.03 7.19 -1.95
N THR A 401 -20.00 6.42 -0.86
CA THR A 401 -18.87 6.34 0.06
C THR A 401 -18.13 5.02 -0.10
N VAL A 402 -16.79 5.07 -0.13
CA VAL A 402 -15.93 3.89 -0.17
C VAL A 402 -14.97 3.88 1.03
N ALA A 403 -15.05 2.82 1.85
CA ALA A 403 -14.10 2.57 2.93
C ALA A 403 -13.07 1.51 2.51
N TYR A 404 -11.80 1.73 2.83
CA TYR A 404 -10.71 0.83 2.44
C TYR A 404 -10.37 -0.13 3.59
N ILE A 405 -10.60 -1.42 3.36
CA ILE A 405 -10.31 -2.51 4.29
C ILE A 405 -9.01 -3.17 3.86
N THR A 406 -7.94 -2.96 4.64
CA THR A 406 -6.56 -3.17 4.22
C THR A 406 -5.98 -4.55 4.52
N GLY A 407 -6.63 -5.33 5.39
CA GLY A 407 -6.12 -6.67 5.74
C GLY A 407 -7.10 -7.50 6.58
N ILE A 408 -6.81 -8.81 6.61
CA ILE A 408 -7.68 -9.81 7.25
C ILE A 408 -7.50 -9.84 8.78
N GLY A 409 -8.59 -10.04 9.51
CA GLY A 409 -8.63 -10.12 10.97
C GLY A 409 -7.86 -11.31 11.56
N LEU A 410 -7.65 -12.37 10.79
CA LEU A 410 -6.86 -13.52 11.23
C LEU A 410 -5.40 -13.20 11.59
N LYS A 411 -4.91 -12.03 11.20
CA LYS A 411 -3.54 -11.57 11.52
C LYS A 411 -3.46 -10.80 12.84
N THR A 412 -4.60 -10.43 13.43
CA THR A 412 -4.70 -9.68 14.68
C THR A 412 -5.77 -10.27 15.60
N GLN A 413 -5.85 -11.59 15.66
CA GLN A 413 -6.88 -12.31 16.44
C GLN A 413 -6.84 -11.96 17.93
N GLU A 414 -5.65 -11.70 18.47
CA GLU A 414 -5.42 -11.29 19.85
C GLU A 414 -6.20 -10.03 20.24
N ALA A 415 -6.42 -9.13 19.27
CA ALA A 415 -7.17 -7.89 19.52
C ALA A 415 -8.67 -8.11 19.76
N ILE A 416 -9.23 -9.22 19.30
CA ILE A 416 -10.68 -9.50 19.35
C ILE A 416 -11.03 -10.70 20.22
N ALA A 417 -10.06 -11.56 20.59
CA ALA A 417 -10.28 -12.85 21.23
C ALA A 417 -11.13 -12.77 22.51
N ASP A 418 -10.90 -11.76 23.35
CA ASP A 418 -11.62 -11.57 24.61
C ASP A 418 -12.96 -10.79 24.46
N HIS A 419 -13.26 -10.34 23.23
CA HIS A 419 -14.43 -9.49 22.92
C HIS A 419 -15.51 -10.20 22.09
N VAL A 420 -15.36 -11.51 21.87
CA VAL A 420 -16.32 -12.37 21.16
C VAL A 420 -16.94 -13.40 22.09
N GLY A 421 -18.09 -13.95 21.69
CA GLY A 421 -18.80 -14.96 22.47
C GLY A 421 -18.00 -16.24 22.64
N LYS A 422 -18.23 -16.94 23.75
CA LYS A 422 -17.66 -18.27 24.01
C LYS A 422 -18.56 -19.36 23.44
N PRO A 423 -17.99 -20.48 22.96
CA PRO A 423 -18.77 -21.63 22.51
C PRO A 423 -19.66 -22.19 23.64
N MET A 424 -20.89 -22.53 23.34
CA MET A 424 -21.73 -23.31 24.22
C MET A 424 -21.21 -24.75 24.27
N GLN A 425 -20.93 -25.25 25.46
CA GLN A 425 -20.51 -26.65 25.65
C GLN A 425 -21.75 -27.50 25.95
N ILE A 426 -21.99 -28.48 25.11
CA ILE A 426 -23.12 -29.42 25.23
C ILE A 426 -22.61 -30.87 25.10
N ARG A 427 -23.40 -31.84 25.61
CA ARG A 427 -23.22 -33.25 25.25
C ARG A 427 -23.82 -33.51 23.86
N PRO A 428 -23.36 -34.55 23.12
CA PRO A 428 -23.82 -34.81 21.76
C PRO A 428 -25.21 -35.46 21.75
N ASN A 429 -26.20 -34.78 22.34
CA ASN A 429 -27.59 -35.21 22.36
C ASN A 429 -28.54 -34.00 22.37
N LEU A 430 -29.80 -34.23 21.88
CA LEU A 430 -30.78 -33.22 21.71
C LEU A 430 -31.16 -32.52 23.04
N ALA A 431 -31.33 -33.27 24.11
CA ALA A 431 -31.74 -32.72 25.41
C ALA A 431 -30.72 -31.69 25.93
N SER A 432 -29.43 -31.96 25.80
CA SER A 432 -28.39 -31.02 26.20
C SER A 432 -28.34 -29.76 25.31
N PHE A 433 -28.67 -29.88 24.01
CA PHE A 433 -28.80 -28.74 23.13
C PHE A 433 -30.01 -27.89 23.47
N GLU A 434 -31.20 -28.52 23.68
CA GLU A 434 -32.42 -27.83 24.08
C GLU A 434 -32.26 -27.08 25.41
N GLU A 435 -31.57 -27.70 26.39
CA GLU A 435 -31.25 -27.08 27.67
C GLU A 435 -30.38 -25.83 27.47
N ALA A 436 -29.30 -25.92 26.69
CA ALA A 436 -28.39 -24.79 26.39
C ALA A 436 -29.06 -23.71 25.56
N TRP A 437 -29.98 -24.07 24.65
CA TRP A 437 -30.73 -23.13 23.79
C TRP A 437 -31.93 -22.49 24.49
N GLY A 438 -32.41 -23.10 25.58
CA GLY A 438 -33.56 -22.62 26.35
C GLY A 438 -34.90 -22.81 25.65
N ARG A 439 -34.98 -23.69 24.65
CA ARG A 439 -36.19 -24.03 23.90
C ARG A 439 -36.20 -25.53 23.59
N LYS A 440 -37.40 -26.08 23.39
CA LYS A 440 -37.62 -27.44 22.86
C LYS A 440 -37.96 -27.38 21.37
N PHE A 441 -37.50 -28.37 20.62
CA PHE A 441 -37.93 -28.60 19.23
C PHE A 441 -39.32 -29.15 19.16
#